data_83f2f768496d1d5a1b8c4a6052c55373
#
_entry.id   83f2f768496d1d5a1b8c4a6052c55373
#
_cell.length_a   1.000
_cell.length_b   1.000
_cell.length_c   1.000
_cell.angle_alpha   90.00
_cell.angle_beta   90.00
_cell.angle_gamma   90.00
#
_symmetry.space_group_name_H-M   'P 1'
#
loop_
_entity.id
_entity.type
_entity.pdbx_description
1 polymer ?
#
loop_
_entity_poly.entity_id
_entity_poly.type
_entity_poly.pdbx_seq_one_letter_code
_entity_poly.pdbx_strand_id
1 'polypeptide(L)'
;NNSAYSEFVYGLEFARRGYVVFLCDQPKSGEAPINVNDTSRNVFDSWIDYAHSQKYIDGRVVVTGLSKGGMDLNAFLMDPEFSAKIDCAVNIVGAGGLRESTVPFGTNFCAVWAAADGVDANSFFGYDENGVDTRLYMVREILGDDSYQFGTLLGDFEDRTAVQFNTVFAVHPFCYIFKDIHSTMYNFVGQAVPTDTTLAPDDLVYPTFLLVSWICCFLFICMGALFAYMLAVAPGFSSSMAVVLPSASAIGAKKRAFRIALDLIVPFVFYPIFATLISNATWLNTVFCCTSKIGRAHV
;
A
#
# COMPACT_ATOMS: atom_id res chain seq x y z
N ASN A 1 7.62 -6.69 2.23
CA ASN A 1 7.18 -7.80 1.35
C ASN A 1 6.05 -7.29 0.48
N ASN A 2 6.38 -6.65 -0.63
CA ASN A 2 5.39 -6.27 -1.63
C ASN A 2 5.12 -7.52 -2.48
N SER A 3 4.07 -8.25 -2.14
CA SER A 3 3.55 -9.33 -2.95
C SER A 3 2.37 -8.84 -3.77
N ALA A 4 2.08 -9.51 -4.88
CA ALA A 4 0.91 -9.26 -5.72
C ALA A 4 -0.41 -9.21 -4.92
N TYR A 5 -0.48 -9.96 -3.82
CA TYR A 5 -1.63 -9.95 -2.91
C TYR A 5 -1.90 -8.59 -2.25
N SER A 6 -0.87 -7.77 -2.01
CA SER A 6 -1.08 -6.46 -1.39
C SER A 6 -1.77 -5.46 -2.32
N GLU A 7 -1.68 -5.66 -3.63
CA GLU A 7 -2.22 -4.75 -4.64
C GLU A 7 -3.50 -5.26 -5.31
N PHE A 8 -4.01 -6.40 -4.83
CA PHE A 8 -5.17 -7.08 -5.37
C PHE A 8 -6.42 -6.17 -5.51
N VAL A 9 -6.66 -5.30 -4.53
CA VAL A 9 -7.82 -4.40 -4.55
C VAL A 9 -7.74 -3.40 -5.69
N TYR A 10 -6.56 -2.82 -5.92
CA TYR A 10 -6.34 -1.93 -7.06
C TYR A 10 -6.53 -2.66 -8.38
N GLY A 11 -5.96 -3.87 -8.49
CA GLY A 11 -6.07 -4.68 -9.68
C GLY A 11 -7.52 -5.04 -10.04
N LEU A 12 -8.33 -5.43 -9.05
CA LEU A 12 -9.75 -5.75 -9.28
C LEU A 12 -10.55 -4.54 -9.73
N GLU A 13 -10.28 -3.36 -9.17
CA GLU A 13 -10.95 -2.14 -9.59
C GLU A 13 -10.52 -1.69 -11.00
N PHE A 14 -9.27 -1.90 -11.40
CA PHE A 14 -8.84 -1.72 -12.78
C PHE A 14 -9.54 -2.70 -13.72
N ALA A 15 -9.62 -3.98 -13.36
CA ALA A 15 -10.30 -4.99 -14.16
C ALA A 15 -11.78 -4.68 -14.36
N ARG A 16 -12.49 -4.17 -13.33
CA ARG A 16 -13.88 -3.68 -13.46
C ARG A 16 -14.02 -2.55 -14.49
N ARG A 17 -12.95 -1.80 -14.70
CA ARG A 17 -12.91 -0.66 -15.65
C ARG A 17 -12.42 -1.07 -17.04
N GLY A 18 -12.30 -2.37 -17.31
CA GLY A 18 -11.96 -2.90 -18.62
C GLY A 18 -10.46 -3.02 -18.89
N TYR A 19 -9.59 -2.82 -17.90
CA TYR A 19 -8.17 -3.07 -18.07
C TYR A 19 -7.84 -4.56 -17.91
N VAL A 20 -6.89 -5.04 -18.68
CA VAL A 20 -6.23 -6.33 -18.42
C VAL A 20 -5.13 -6.09 -17.38
N VAL A 21 -5.18 -6.81 -16.26
CA VAL A 21 -4.33 -6.53 -15.11
C VAL A 21 -3.33 -7.65 -14.86
N PHE A 22 -2.07 -7.30 -14.77
CA PHE A 22 -0.98 -8.17 -14.34
C PHE A 22 -0.52 -7.75 -12.95
N LEU A 23 -0.69 -8.63 -11.97
CA LEU A 23 -0.20 -8.43 -10.61
C LEU A 23 1.12 -9.18 -10.47
N CYS A 24 2.22 -8.43 -10.45
CA CYS A 24 3.57 -8.98 -10.49
C CYS A 24 4.21 -8.97 -9.12
N ASP A 25 4.68 -10.12 -8.65
CA ASP A 25 5.58 -10.17 -7.50
C ASP A 25 6.95 -9.61 -7.88
N GLN A 26 7.49 -8.76 -7.04
CA GLN A 26 8.86 -8.29 -7.21
C GLN A 26 9.85 -9.44 -6.94
N PRO A 27 11.05 -9.44 -7.54
CA PRO A 27 12.07 -10.42 -7.25
C PRO A 27 12.31 -10.57 -5.75
N LYS A 28 12.39 -11.80 -5.27
CA LYS A 28 12.55 -12.14 -3.84
C LYS A 28 11.34 -11.77 -2.95
N SER A 29 10.18 -11.52 -3.54
CA SER A 29 8.93 -11.25 -2.84
C SER A 29 7.83 -12.20 -3.30
N GLY A 30 6.84 -12.47 -2.44
CA GLY A 30 5.71 -13.34 -2.76
C GLY A 30 6.15 -14.73 -3.20
N GLU A 31 5.61 -15.15 -4.33
CA GLU A 31 5.90 -16.45 -4.96
C GLU A 31 6.97 -16.35 -6.07
N ALA A 32 7.53 -15.15 -6.30
CA ALA A 32 8.56 -14.97 -7.31
C ALA A 32 9.81 -15.82 -6.98
N PRO A 33 10.36 -16.56 -7.96
CA PRO A 33 11.57 -17.34 -7.73
C PRO A 33 12.73 -16.43 -7.31
N ILE A 34 13.57 -16.96 -6.41
CA ILE A 34 14.78 -16.26 -5.96
C ILE A 34 15.84 -16.41 -7.06
N ASN A 35 15.78 -15.59 -8.07
CA ASN A 35 16.90 -15.43 -8.99
C ASN A 35 17.71 -14.20 -8.54
N VAL A 36 18.95 -14.43 -8.12
CA VAL A 36 19.81 -13.36 -7.59
C VAL A 36 20.19 -12.31 -8.64
N ASN A 37 20.03 -12.64 -9.92
CA ASN A 37 20.34 -11.76 -11.04
C ASN A 37 19.14 -10.93 -11.51
N ASP A 38 17.91 -11.27 -11.08
CA ASP A 38 16.74 -10.53 -11.46
C ASP A 38 16.64 -9.24 -10.64
N THR A 39 16.49 -8.15 -11.35
CA THR A 39 16.14 -6.84 -10.79
C THR A 39 14.64 -6.60 -10.97
N SER A 40 14.04 -5.76 -10.15
CA SER A 40 12.64 -5.35 -10.32
C SER A 40 12.41 -4.78 -11.72
N ARG A 41 13.40 -4.05 -12.26
CA ARG A 41 13.35 -3.49 -13.60
C ARG A 41 13.20 -4.57 -14.68
N ASN A 42 14.03 -5.60 -14.67
CA ASN A 42 13.99 -6.67 -15.68
C ASN A 42 12.65 -7.42 -15.67
N VAL A 43 12.07 -7.60 -14.48
CA VAL A 43 10.75 -8.24 -14.32
C VAL A 43 9.67 -7.36 -14.95
N PHE A 44 9.65 -6.06 -14.68
CA PHE A 44 8.68 -5.14 -15.27
C PHE A 44 8.82 -5.05 -16.78
N ASP A 45 10.04 -4.94 -17.31
CA ASP A 45 10.27 -4.95 -18.76
C ASP A 45 9.70 -6.21 -19.41
N SER A 46 9.95 -7.37 -18.82
CA SER A 46 9.43 -8.66 -19.34
C SER A 46 7.89 -8.71 -19.36
N TRP A 47 7.22 -8.16 -18.33
CA TRP A 47 5.77 -8.09 -18.29
C TRP A 47 5.19 -7.08 -19.29
N ILE A 48 5.85 -5.95 -19.49
CA ILE A 48 5.47 -4.95 -20.49
C ILE A 48 5.62 -5.53 -21.89
N ASP A 49 6.74 -6.17 -22.19
CA ASP A 49 6.97 -6.81 -23.48
C ASP A 49 5.97 -7.96 -23.70
N TYR A 50 5.63 -8.73 -22.66
CA TYR A 50 4.57 -9.72 -22.73
C TYR A 50 3.22 -9.07 -23.03
N ALA A 51 2.84 -7.99 -22.35
CA ALA A 51 1.60 -7.27 -22.62
C ALA A 51 1.51 -6.81 -24.07
N HIS A 52 2.56 -6.18 -24.59
CA HIS A 52 2.62 -5.76 -26.00
C HIS A 52 2.52 -6.92 -27.00
N SER A 53 2.92 -8.13 -26.62
CA SER A 53 2.80 -9.33 -27.46
C SER A 53 1.39 -9.89 -27.56
N GLN A 54 0.46 -9.46 -26.67
CA GLN A 54 -0.89 -10.03 -26.60
C GLN A 54 -1.83 -9.35 -27.60
N LYS A 55 -2.47 -10.13 -28.46
CA LYS A 55 -3.38 -9.62 -29.52
C LYS A 55 -4.71 -9.04 -29.01
N TYR A 56 -5.08 -9.34 -27.76
CA TYR A 56 -6.31 -8.87 -27.11
C TYR A 56 -6.10 -7.61 -26.28
N ILE A 57 -4.89 -7.07 -26.26
CA ILE A 57 -4.52 -5.80 -25.60
C ILE A 57 -4.31 -4.77 -26.71
N ASP A 58 -4.79 -3.55 -26.51
CA ASP A 58 -4.66 -2.46 -27.50
C ASP A 58 -3.24 -1.86 -27.54
N GLY A 59 -2.33 -2.36 -26.74
CA GLY A 59 -0.92 -1.97 -26.70
C GLY A 59 -0.62 -0.82 -25.73
N ARG A 60 -1.63 -0.20 -25.14
CA ARG A 60 -1.43 0.86 -24.13
C ARG A 60 -1.16 0.25 -22.75
N VAL A 61 -0.14 0.75 -22.07
CA VAL A 61 0.34 0.20 -20.80
C VAL A 61 0.30 1.22 -19.70
N VAL A 62 -0.34 0.85 -18.59
CA VAL A 62 -0.33 1.59 -17.33
C VAL A 62 0.51 0.81 -16.31
N VAL A 63 1.46 1.46 -15.68
CA VAL A 63 2.25 0.88 -14.59
C VAL A 63 1.90 1.59 -13.29
N THR A 64 1.55 0.81 -12.27
CA THR A 64 1.28 1.33 -10.93
C THR A 64 2.28 0.78 -9.93
N GLY A 65 2.73 1.60 -9.01
CA GLY A 65 3.63 1.20 -7.94
C GLY A 65 3.15 1.72 -6.59
N LEU A 66 3.04 0.81 -5.60
CA LEU A 66 2.65 1.13 -4.24
C LEU A 66 3.87 1.17 -3.32
N SER A 67 3.99 2.22 -2.50
CA SER A 67 5.04 2.35 -1.48
C SER A 67 6.43 2.12 -2.09
N LYS A 68 7.14 1.06 -1.71
CA LYS A 68 8.42 0.69 -2.34
C LYS A 68 8.30 0.50 -3.85
N GLY A 69 7.19 -0.06 -4.34
CA GLY A 69 6.92 -0.19 -5.79
C GLY A 69 6.81 1.16 -6.48
N GLY A 70 6.24 2.17 -5.80
CA GLY A 70 6.22 3.55 -6.28
C GLY A 70 7.61 4.18 -6.34
N MET A 71 8.46 3.92 -5.35
CA MET A 71 9.86 4.38 -5.36
C MET A 71 10.66 3.72 -6.50
N ASP A 72 10.48 2.41 -6.70
CA ASP A 72 11.12 1.70 -7.80
C ASP A 72 10.63 2.24 -9.16
N LEU A 73 9.34 2.54 -9.29
CA LEU A 73 8.76 3.15 -10.49
C LEU A 73 9.36 4.52 -10.78
N ASN A 74 9.52 5.38 -9.77
CA ASN A 74 10.18 6.67 -9.94
C ASN A 74 11.60 6.52 -10.50
N ALA A 75 12.37 5.55 -9.99
CA ALA A 75 13.72 5.27 -10.49
C ALA A 75 13.70 4.73 -11.93
N PHE A 76 12.70 3.93 -12.31
CA PHE A 76 12.58 3.40 -13.67
C PHE A 76 12.20 4.47 -14.68
N LEU A 77 11.40 5.45 -14.29
CA LEU A 77 11.01 6.57 -15.14
C LEU A 77 12.18 7.50 -15.50
N MET A 78 13.31 7.41 -14.77
CA MET A 78 14.55 8.10 -15.14
C MET A 78 15.19 7.53 -16.42
N ASP A 79 14.79 6.32 -16.82
CA ASP A 79 15.25 5.68 -18.03
C ASP A 79 14.27 5.95 -19.18
N PRO A 80 14.69 6.70 -20.22
CA PRO A 80 13.83 7.01 -21.36
C PRO A 80 13.36 5.78 -22.13
N GLU A 81 14.11 4.67 -22.12
CA GLU A 81 13.70 3.44 -22.79
C GLU A 81 12.51 2.79 -22.05
N PHE A 82 12.47 2.89 -20.74
CA PHE A 82 11.34 2.40 -19.97
C PHE A 82 10.11 3.30 -20.12
N SER A 83 10.27 4.59 -19.92
CA SER A 83 9.15 5.52 -19.99
C SER A 83 8.51 5.55 -21.38
N ALA A 84 9.29 5.28 -22.44
CA ALA A 84 8.77 5.18 -23.81
C ALA A 84 7.83 3.98 -24.01
N LYS A 85 7.96 2.90 -23.22
CA LYS A 85 7.14 1.69 -23.32
C LYS A 85 5.78 1.79 -22.62
N ILE A 86 5.54 2.82 -21.82
CA ILE A 86 4.33 2.96 -21.00
C ILE A 86 3.61 4.27 -21.28
N ASP A 87 2.29 4.28 -21.22
CA ASP A 87 1.46 5.44 -21.51
C ASP A 87 1.09 6.22 -20.25
N CYS A 88 1.08 5.55 -19.11
CA CYS A 88 0.77 6.17 -17.83
C CYS A 88 1.49 5.46 -16.68
N ALA A 89 2.05 6.25 -15.77
CA ALA A 89 2.67 5.79 -14.54
C ALA A 89 1.93 6.36 -13.33
N VAL A 90 1.60 5.52 -12.35
CA VAL A 90 0.96 5.95 -11.11
C VAL A 90 1.77 5.53 -9.89
N ASN A 91 2.21 6.50 -9.15
CA ASN A 91 2.90 6.32 -7.87
C ASN A 91 1.91 6.45 -6.72
N ILE A 92 1.73 5.39 -5.95
CA ILE A 92 0.85 5.36 -4.79
C ILE A 92 1.71 5.32 -3.53
N VAL A 93 1.66 6.36 -2.73
CA VAL A 93 2.33 6.51 -1.43
C VAL A 93 3.83 6.14 -1.43
N GLY A 94 4.56 6.48 -2.51
CA GLY A 94 5.98 6.19 -2.66
C GLY A 94 6.77 7.41 -3.14
N ALA A 95 7.10 8.37 -2.27
CA ALA A 95 7.76 9.61 -2.68
C ALA A 95 9.27 9.50 -2.90
N GLY A 96 9.91 8.44 -2.42
CA GLY A 96 11.35 8.25 -2.59
C GLY A 96 11.78 8.18 -4.06
N GLY A 97 12.95 8.70 -4.37
CA GLY A 97 13.52 8.71 -5.72
C GLY A 97 13.04 9.85 -6.62
N LEU A 98 12.02 10.62 -6.22
CA LEU A 98 11.49 11.71 -7.05
C LEU A 98 12.42 12.93 -7.14
N ARG A 99 13.23 13.21 -6.13
CA ARG A 99 14.15 14.36 -6.14
C ARG A 99 15.18 14.33 -7.27
N GLU A 100 15.48 13.13 -7.75
CA GLU A 100 16.42 12.93 -8.85
C GLU A 100 15.70 12.90 -10.20
N SER A 101 14.36 13.02 -10.20
CA SER A 101 13.55 12.94 -11.40
C SER A 101 13.62 14.23 -12.21
N THR A 102 13.53 14.07 -13.51
CA THR A 102 13.41 15.18 -14.46
C THR A 102 12.03 15.17 -15.09
N VAL A 103 11.37 16.31 -15.13
CA VAL A 103 10.10 16.48 -15.83
C VAL A 103 10.37 17.06 -17.22
N PRO A 104 9.74 16.56 -18.28
CA PRO A 104 8.71 15.50 -18.32
C PRO A 104 9.29 14.09 -18.16
N PHE A 105 8.50 13.19 -17.53
CA PHE A 105 8.87 11.77 -17.32
C PHE A 105 8.81 10.92 -18.60
N GLY A 106 8.50 11.48 -19.75
CA GLY A 106 8.31 10.77 -21.02
C GLY A 106 7.05 9.92 -21.08
N THR A 107 6.20 10.00 -20.07
CA THR A 107 4.90 9.35 -19.95
C THR A 107 3.98 10.17 -19.04
N ASN A 108 2.67 9.99 -19.12
CA ASN A 108 1.74 10.59 -18.19
C ASN A 108 2.02 10.09 -16.77
N PHE A 109 2.15 10.99 -15.81
CA PHE A 109 2.56 10.66 -14.45
C PHE A 109 1.60 11.22 -13.40
N CYS A 110 1.14 10.34 -12.50
CA CYS A 110 0.36 10.74 -11.34
C CYS A 110 1.00 10.21 -10.06
N ALA A 111 1.19 11.07 -9.07
CA ALA A 111 1.49 10.65 -7.71
C ALA A 111 0.29 10.91 -6.79
N VAL A 112 -0.07 9.92 -5.97
CA VAL A 112 -1.14 10.05 -4.97
C VAL A 112 -0.57 9.67 -3.61
N TRP A 113 -0.41 10.65 -2.73
CA TRP A 113 0.21 10.45 -1.41
C TRP A 113 -0.80 10.56 -0.28
N ALA A 114 -0.57 9.75 0.75
CA ALA A 114 -1.35 9.82 1.98
C ALA A 114 -0.90 11.03 2.83
N ALA A 115 -1.82 11.93 3.16
CA ALA A 115 -1.52 13.12 3.96
C ALA A 115 -1.05 12.77 5.38
N ALA A 116 -1.52 11.66 5.95
CA ALA A 116 -1.12 11.17 7.28
C ALA A 116 -0.13 9.99 7.18
N ASP A 117 0.80 10.03 6.24
CA ASP A 117 1.81 8.99 6.07
C ASP A 117 2.98 9.20 7.03
N GLY A 118 3.05 8.37 8.08
CA GLY A 118 4.15 8.39 9.03
C GLY A 118 5.33 7.49 8.65
N VAL A 119 5.20 6.66 7.62
CA VAL A 119 6.25 5.69 7.23
C VAL A 119 7.39 6.39 6.51
N ASP A 120 7.07 7.35 5.67
CA ASP A 120 8.05 8.16 4.95
C ASP A 120 8.50 9.41 5.74
N ALA A 121 7.94 9.64 6.93
CA ALA A 121 8.19 10.83 7.74
C ALA A 121 9.67 11.05 8.13
N ASN A 122 10.50 10.02 8.03
CA ASN A 122 11.92 10.13 8.41
C ASN A 122 12.79 10.85 7.38
N SER A 123 12.26 11.18 6.20
CA SER A 123 13.12 11.77 5.15
C SER A 123 12.53 13.02 4.51
N PHE A 124 11.19 13.14 4.40
CA PHE A 124 10.60 14.13 3.50
C PHE A 124 9.21 14.63 3.90
N PHE A 125 8.57 14.10 4.93
CA PHE A 125 7.15 14.34 5.20
C PHE A 125 6.94 14.99 6.54
N GLY A 126 6.22 16.05 6.52
CA GLY A 126 5.81 16.81 7.66
C GLY A 126 5.06 18.05 7.17
N TYR A 127 4.63 18.83 8.11
CA TYR A 127 4.13 20.15 7.85
C TYR A 127 5.16 21.14 8.41
N ASP A 128 5.39 22.21 7.67
CA ASP A 128 6.23 23.31 8.16
C ASP A 128 5.50 24.11 9.26
N GLU A 129 6.14 25.15 9.77
CA GLU A 129 5.59 26.03 10.79
C GLU A 129 4.31 26.77 10.37
N ASN A 130 4.03 26.85 9.06
CA ASN A 130 2.85 27.46 8.47
C ASN A 130 1.77 26.41 8.13
N GLY A 131 2.01 25.13 8.44
CA GLY A 131 1.09 24.02 8.11
C GLY A 131 1.12 23.59 6.65
N VAL A 132 2.16 23.94 5.88
CA VAL A 132 2.35 23.53 4.50
C VAL A 132 3.04 22.17 4.46
N ASP A 133 2.51 21.27 3.65
CA ASP A 133 3.10 19.94 3.42
C ASP A 133 4.49 20.08 2.75
N THR A 134 5.52 19.56 3.39
CA THR A 134 6.91 19.68 2.91
C THR A 134 7.15 18.99 1.56
N ARG A 135 6.30 18.02 1.19
CA ARG A 135 6.33 17.41 -0.15
C ARG A 135 6.01 18.41 -1.26
N LEU A 136 5.20 19.43 -0.96
CA LEU A 136 4.88 20.48 -1.94
C LEU A 136 6.12 21.24 -2.38
N TYR A 137 7.04 21.51 -1.44
CA TYR A 137 8.31 22.17 -1.79
C TYR A 137 9.17 21.31 -2.72
N MET A 138 9.25 20.00 -2.43
CA MET A 138 9.95 19.05 -3.31
C MET A 138 9.34 19.01 -4.73
N VAL A 139 7.99 18.97 -4.81
CA VAL A 139 7.30 18.97 -6.10
C VAL A 139 7.56 20.27 -6.89
N ARG A 140 7.50 21.41 -6.22
CA ARG A 140 7.81 22.71 -6.83
C ARG A 140 9.23 22.77 -7.37
N GLU A 141 10.19 22.23 -6.61
CA GLU A 141 11.59 22.12 -7.06
C GLU A 141 11.73 21.23 -8.31
N ILE A 142 11.10 20.04 -8.31
CA ILE A 142 11.09 19.12 -9.46
C ILE A 142 10.46 19.76 -10.71
N LEU A 143 9.35 20.47 -10.53
CA LEU A 143 8.60 21.11 -11.61
C LEU A 143 9.22 22.43 -12.06
N GLY A 144 10.08 23.05 -11.25
CA GLY A 144 10.55 24.42 -11.46
C GLY A 144 9.43 25.46 -11.38
N ASP A 145 8.36 25.20 -10.64
CA ASP A 145 7.19 26.05 -10.50
C ASP A 145 6.80 26.24 -9.03
N ASP A 146 7.19 27.37 -8.46
CA ASP A 146 6.91 27.74 -7.08
C ASP A 146 5.42 27.98 -6.81
N SER A 147 4.61 28.17 -7.84
CA SER A 147 3.16 28.40 -7.73
C SER A 147 2.35 27.10 -7.68
N TYR A 148 2.95 25.97 -8.01
CA TYR A 148 2.26 24.69 -8.07
C TYR A 148 1.52 24.36 -6.77
N GLN A 149 0.32 23.80 -6.91
CA GLN A 149 -0.50 23.26 -5.81
C GLN A 149 -0.84 21.80 -6.09
N PHE A 150 -0.94 21.00 -5.05
CA PHE A 150 -1.43 19.62 -5.18
C PHE A 150 -2.80 19.56 -5.88
N GLY A 151 -2.96 18.58 -6.77
CA GLY A 151 -4.15 18.42 -7.59
C GLY A 151 -4.15 19.20 -8.90
N THR A 152 -3.17 20.08 -9.12
CA THR A 152 -3.03 20.79 -10.40
C THR A 152 -2.49 19.83 -11.46
N LEU A 153 -3.21 19.74 -12.58
CA LEU A 153 -2.72 19.01 -13.77
C LEU A 153 -1.86 19.94 -14.60
N LEU A 154 -0.65 19.49 -14.92
CA LEU A 154 0.26 20.14 -15.87
C LEU A 154 0.43 19.26 -17.10
N GLY A 155 0.70 19.86 -18.24
CA GLY A 155 0.91 19.14 -19.51
C GLY A 155 -0.37 18.61 -20.13
N ASP A 156 -0.23 17.68 -21.05
CA ASP A 156 -1.31 17.11 -21.86
C ASP A 156 -1.24 15.59 -21.92
N PHE A 157 -2.39 14.92 -21.89
CA PHE A 157 -2.47 13.47 -21.94
C PHE A 157 -2.10 12.89 -23.30
N GLU A 158 -2.47 13.57 -24.38
CA GLU A 158 -2.20 13.10 -25.75
C GLU A 158 -0.70 13.16 -26.07
N ASP A 159 -0.05 14.23 -25.58
CA ASP A 159 1.39 14.43 -25.74
C ASP A 159 2.23 13.61 -24.74
N ARG A 160 1.59 12.85 -23.82
CA ARG A 160 2.23 12.06 -22.76
C ARG A 160 3.09 12.92 -21.82
N THR A 161 2.65 14.16 -21.58
CA THR A 161 3.31 15.14 -20.71
C THR A 161 2.49 15.47 -19.47
N ALA A 162 1.30 14.86 -19.32
CA ALA A 162 0.44 15.12 -18.17
C ALA A 162 1.11 14.69 -16.87
N VAL A 163 1.22 15.63 -15.92
CA VAL A 163 1.80 15.40 -14.59
C VAL A 163 0.89 15.95 -13.53
N GLN A 164 0.59 15.14 -12.52
CA GLN A 164 -0.23 15.55 -11.38
C GLN A 164 0.28 14.94 -10.08
N PHE A 165 0.52 15.76 -9.09
CA PHE A 165 0.83 15.32 -7.74
C PHE A 165 -0.35 15.62 -6.81
N ASN A 166 -0.76 14.63 -6.03
CA ASN A 166 -1.92 14.71 -5.17
C ASN A 166 -1.58 14.31 -3.73
N THR A 167 -2.20 14.96 -2.77
CA THR A 167 -2.29 14.46 -1.40
C THR A 167 -3.74 14.25 -1.04
N VAL A 168 -4.05 13.13 -0.40
CA VAL A 168 -5.39 12.75 0.01
C VAL A 168 -5.38 12.32 1.47
N PHE A 169 -6.51 12.49 2.16
CA PHE A 169 -6.61 12.00 3.53
C PHE A 169 -6.56 10.48 3.55
N ALA A 170 -5.42 9.94 3.93
CA ALA A 170 -5.18 8.51 4.06
C ALA A 170 -4.01 8.27 5.01
N VAL A 171 -3.86 7.02 5.45
CA VAL A 171 -2.73 6.53 6.24
C VAL A 171 -2.08 5.38 5.47
N HIS A 172 -0.76 5.35 5.40
CA HIS A 172 0.01 4.40 4.59
C HIS A 172 -0.46 2.93 4.69
N PRO A 173 -0.59 2.31 5.88
CA PRO A 173 -0.98 0.91 5.98
C PRO A 173 -2.43 0.62 5.55
N PHE A 174 -3.26 1.65 5.42
CA PHE A 174 -4.68 1.53 5.08
C PHE A 174 -5.03 2.12 3.71
N CYS A 175 -4.04 2.51 2.89
CA CYS A 175 -4.26 3.13 1.58
C CYS A 175 -5.19 2.30 0.67
N TYR A 176 -5.27 0.99 0.87
CA TYR A 176 -6.15 0.09 0.11
C TYR A 176 -7.65 0.32 0.33
N ILE A 177 -8.04 0.91 1.45
CA ILE A 177 -9.46 1.16 1.78
C ILE A 177 -9.88 2.61 1.63
N PHE A 178 -8.93 3.54 1.48
CA PHE A 178 -9.25 4.96 1.32
C PHE A 178 -9.67 5.26 -0.13
N LYS A 179 -10.95 5.62 -0.28
CA LYS A 179 -11.57 5.86 -1.59
C LYS A 179 -10.88 6.98 -2.38
N ASP A 180 -10.39 8.01 -1.72
CA ASP A 180 -9.78 9.16 -2.37
C ASP A 180 -8.49 8.79 -3.11
N ILE A 181 -7.70 7.84 -2.61
CA ILE A 181 -6.54 7.31 -3.34
C ILE A 181 -7.00 6.66 -4.65
N HIS A 182 -8.00 5.78 -4.54
CA HIS A 182 -8.54 5.06 -5.69
C HIS A 182 -9.14 6.00 -6.73
N SER A 183 -10.05 6.89 -6.29
CA SER A 183 -10.75 7.79 -7.21
C SER A 183 -9.80 8.76 -7.91
N THR A 184 -8.82 9.30 -7.22
CA THR A 184 -7.80 10.17 -7.82
C THR A 184 -6.99 9.43 -8.87
N MET A 185 -6.51 8.22 -8.55
CA MET A 185 -5.77 7.37 -9.48
C MET A 185 -6.61 7.03 -10.72
N TYR A 186 -7.85 6.51 -10.54
CA TYR A 186 -8.68 6.09 -11.67
C TYR A 186 -9.15 7.26 -12.52
N ASN A 187 -9.35 8.44 -11.92
CA ASN A 187 -9.66 9.65 -12.68
C ASN A 187 -8.50 10.04 -13.62
N PHE A 188 -7.27 10.00 -13.12
CA PHE A 188 -6.10 10.31 -13.94
C PHE A 188 -5.85 9.25 -15.02
N VAL A 189 -5.85 7.98 -14.63
CA VAL A 189 -5.62 6.87 -15.59
C VAL A 189 -6.71 6.81 -16.64
N GLY A 190 -7.98 7.04 -16.28
CA GLY A 190 -9.07 7.04 -17.24
C GLY A 190 -8.99 8.15 -18.30
N GLN A 191 -8.29 9.25 -17.99
CA GLN A 191 -7.98 10.30 -18.97
C GLN A 191 -6.75 9.94 -19.83
N ALA A 192 -5.71 9.39 -19.22
CA ALA A 192 -4.47 9.02 -19.90
C ALA A 192 -4.65 7.80 -20.81
N VAL A 193 -5.40 6.79 -20.35
CA VAL A 193 -5.64 5.53 -21.07
C VAL A 193 -7.12 5.18 -20.96
N PRO A 194 -8.00 5.87 -21.70
CA PRO A 194 -9.44 5.65 -21.63
C PRO A 194 -9.84 4.25 -22.07
N THR A 195 -10.89 3.73 -21.44
CA THR A 195 -11.57 2.46 -21.76
C THR A 195 -13.06 2.74 -22.02
N ASP A 196 -13.78 1.73 -22.50
CA ASP A 196 -15.24 1.83 -22.74
C ASP A 196 -16.08 1.79 -21.43
N THR A 197 -15.44 1.91 -20.26
CA THR A 197 -16.16 1.86 -18.98
C THR A 197 -17.06 3.07 -18.79
N THR A 198 -18.23 2.81 -18.21
CA THR A 198 -19.16 3.87 -17.73
C THR A 198 -19.04 4.11 -16.23
N LEU A 199 -18.13 3.40 -15.56
CA LEU A 199 -17.94 3.53 -14.10
C LEU A 199 -17.26 4.86 -13.77
N ALA A 200 -17.84 5.61 -12.84
CA ALA A 200 -17.19 6.79 -12.30
C ALA A 200 -15.93 6.43 -11.52
N PRO A 201 -14.94 7.33 -11.42
CA PRO A 201 -13.71 7.06 -10.68
C PRO A 201 -13.94 6.65 -9.21
N ASP A 202 -15.01 7.13 -8.58
CA ASP A 202 -15.43 6.88 -7.20
C ASP A 202 -16.44 5.72 -7.04
N ASP A 203 -16.87 5.11 -8.14
CA ASP A 203 -17.66 3.86 -8.10
C ASP A 203 -16.76 2.68 -7.74
N LEU A 204 -16.58 2.46 -6.44
CA LEU A 204 -15.65 1.51 -5.85
C LEU A 204 -16.40 0.44 -5.05
N VAL A 205 -16.05 -0.81 -5.27
CA VAL A 205 -16.63 -1.99 -4.61
C VAL A 205 -15.62 -2.67 -3.70
N TYR A 206 -14.45 -2.98 -4.21
CA TYR A 206 -13.46 -3.80 -3.52
C TYR A 206 -12.83 -3.17 -2.28
N PRO A 207 -12.55 -1.85 -2.21
CA PRO A 207 -12.09 -1.22 -0.97
C PRO A 207 -13.09 -1.39 0.18
N THR A 208 -14.40 -1.32 -0.13
CA THR A 208 -15.46 -1.55 0.87
C THR A 208 -15.49 -3.01 1.30
N PHE A 209 -15.38 -3.97 0.37
CA PHE A 209 -15.32 -5.39 0.71
C PHE A 209 -14.09 -5.73 1.53
N LEU A 210 -12.93 -5.13 1.24
CA LEU A 210 -11.73 -5.32 2.03
C LEU A 210 -11.93 -4.84 3.48
N LEU A 211 -12.49 -3.64 3.66
CA LEU A 211 -12.81 -3.12 4.98
C LEU A 211 -13.76 -4.04 5.75
N VAL A 212 -14.86 -4.48 5.10
CA VAL A 212 -15.82 -5.42 5.70
C VAL A 212 -15.13 -6.72 6.07
N SER A 213 -14.27 -7.24 5.20
CA SER A 213 -13.49 -8.45 5.43
C SER A 213 -12.61 -8.34 6.68
N TRP A 214 -11.91 -7.21 6.85
CA TRP A 214 -11.11 -6.96 8.05
C TRP A 214 -11.95 -6.89 9.31
N ILE A 215 -13.11 -6.24 9.26
CA ILE A 215 -14.06 -6.21 10.38
C ILE A 215 -14.54 -7.63 10.72
N CYS A 216 -14.91 -8.43 9.71
CA CYS A 216 -15.34 -9.82 9.91
C CYS A 216 -14.22 -10.67 10.50
N CYS A 217 -12.98 -10.55 10.03
CA CYS A 217 -11.82 -11.24 10.59
C CYS A 217 -11.61 -10.87 12.07
N PHE A 218 -11.71 -9.59 12.41
CA PHE A 218 -11.61 -9.13 13.79
C PHE A 218 -12.69 -9.72 14.66
N LEU A 219 -13.96 -9.67 14.21
CA LEU A 219 -15.09 -10.27 14.94
C LEU A 219 -14.91 -11.77 15.11
N PHE A 220 -14.42 -12.47 14.10
CA PHE A 220 -14.13 -13.90 14.16
C PHE A 220 -13.09 -14.24 15.24
N ILE A 221 -12.01 -13.45 15.30
CA ILE A 221 -10.98 -13.59 16.35
C ILE A 221 -11.59 -13.37 17.74
N CYS A 222 -12.40 -12.33 17.91
CA CYS A 222 -13.08 -12.03 19.18
C CYS A 222 -14.04 -13.15 19.59
N MET A 223 -14.83 -13.69 18.65
CA MET A 223 -15.73 -14.81 18.89
C MET A 223 -14.96 -16.09 19.24
N GLY A 224 -13.85 -16.37 18.56
CA GLY A 224 -12.96 -17.49 18.86
C GLY A 224 -12.38 -17.40 20.27
N ALA A 225 -11.94 -16.22 20.69
CA ALA A 225 -11.45 -15.98 22.03
C ALA A 225 -12.56 -16.15 23.10
N LEU A 226 -13.77 -15.65 22.83
CA LEU A 226 -14.93 -15.84 23.68
C LEU A 226 -15.30 -17.31 23.80
N PHE A 227 -15.32 -18.04 22.69
CA PHE A 227 -15.60 -19.48 22.66
C PHE A 227 -14.55 -20.26 23.46
N ALA A 228 -13.26 -19.98 23.26
CA ALA A 228 -12.19 -20.58 24.04
C ALA A 228 -12.35 -20.29 25.56
N TYR A 229 -12.75 -19.06 25.91
CA TYR A 229 -13.08 -18.72 27.30
C TYR A 229 -14.25 -19.51 27.84
N MET A 230 -15.34 -19.62 27.08
CA MET A 230 -16.51 -20.39 27.48
C MET A 230 -16.18 -21.88 27.70
N LEU A 231 -15.35 -22.46 26.83
CA LEU A 231 -14.85 -23.83 27.02
C LEU A 231 -13.99 -23.93 28.29
N ALA A 232 -13.12 -23.00 28.55
CA ALA A 232 -12.23 -23.00 29.71
C ALA A 232 -13.00 -22.91 31.05
N VAL A 233 -14.19 -22.29 31.06
CA VAL A 233 -15.06 -22.20 32.27
C VAL A 233 -16.11 -23.30 32.35
N ALA A 234 -16.32 -24.07 31.29
CA ALA A 234 -17.28 -25.20 31.31
C ALA A 234 -16.80 -26.29 32.29
N PRO A 235 -17.70 -26.85 33.13
CA PRO A 235 -17.31 -27.75 34.22
C PRO A 235 -16.47 -28.96 33.80
N GLY A 236 -16.77 -29.55 32.63
CA GLY A 236 -16.04 -30.70 32.11
C GLY A 236 -14.62 -30.36 31.58
N PHE A 237 -14.43 -29.13 31.08
CA PHE A 237 -13.13 -28.65 30.56
C PHE A 237 -12.26 -28.02 31.64
N SER A 238 -12.89 -27.28 32.58
CA SER A 238 -12.17 -26.62 33.67
C SER A 238 -11.48 -27.61 34.59
N SER A 239 -12.06 -28.80 34.79
CA SER A 239 -11.41 -29.87 35.58
C SER A 239 -10.18 -30.46 34.89
N SER A 240 -10.17 -30.55 33.56
CA SER A 240 -9.02 -31.02 32.79
C SER A 240 -7.91 -29.97 32.67
N MET A 241 -8.27 -28.68 32.61
CA MET A 241 -7.35 -27.56 32.54
C MET A 241 -6.74 -27.16 33.89
N ALA A 242 -7.45 -27.49 35.01
CA ALA A 242 -6.96 -27.20 36.36
C ALA A 242 -5.65 -27.92 36.72
N VAL A 243 -5.29 -28.96 35.97
CA VAL A 243 -4.00 -29.68 36.13
C VAL A 243 -2.84 -28.93 35.51
N VAL A 244 -3.08 -27.96 34.58
CA VAL A 244 -2.03 -27.33 33.76
C VAL A 244 -1.81 -25.85 34.13
N LEU A 245 -2.80 -25.18 34.70
CA LEU A 245 -2.70 -23.77 35.04
C LEU A 245 -2.55 -23.57 36.56
N PRO A 246 -1.54 -22.78 37.00
CA PRO A 246 -1.47 -22.40 38.42
C PRO A 246 -2.77 -21.74 38.82
N SER A 247 -3.29 -22.08 39.99
CA SER A 247 -4.63 -21.73 40.48
C SER A 247 -4.91 -20.22 40.27
N ALA A 248 -5.84 -19.93 39.37
CA ALA A 248 -6.33 -18.58 39.10
C ALA A 248 -7.33 -18.10 40.15
N SER A 249 -7.31 -18.70 41.36
CA SER A 249 -8.30 -18.52 42.42
C SER A 249 -8.32 -17.17 43.12
N ALA A 250 -7.33 -16.29 42.80
CA ALA A 250 -7.23 -15.01 43.51
C ALA A 250 -7.82 -13.79 42.75
N ILE A 251 -8.28 -13.96 41.51
CA ILE A 251 -8.77 -12.84 40.71
C ILE A 251 -10.28 -12.98 40.48
N GLY A 252 -11.08 -12.10 41.09
CA GLY A 252 -12.54 -12.09 40.89
C GLY A 252 -12.94 -11.97 39.41
N ALA A 253 -14.09 -12.58 39.04
CA ALA A 253 -14.55 -12.68 37.63
C ALA A 253 -14.55 -11.36 36.86
N LYS A 254 -14.92 -10.24 37.49
CA LYS A 254 -14.89 -8.90 36.86
C LYS A 254 -13.47 -8.44 36.49
N LYS A 255 -12.46 -8.67 37.38
CA LYS A 255 -11.08 -8.36 37.11
C LYS A 255 -10.50 -9.25 35.99
N ARG A 256 -10.92 -10.50 35.92
CA ARG A 256 -10.51 -11.46 34.88
C ARG A 256 -11.08 -11.05 33.53
N ALA A 257 -12.38 -10.71 33.45
CA ALA A 257 -13.01 -10.22 32.23
C ALA A 257 -12.37 -8.92 31.73
N PHE A 258 -12.07 -7.99 32.64
CA PHE A 258 -11.37 -6.74 32.33
C PHE A 258 -9.95 -7.00 31.79
N ARG A 259 -9.22 -7.95 32.40
CA ARG A 259 -7.86 -8.30 31.92
C ARG A 259 -7.88 -8.94 30.54
N ILE A 260 -8.83 -9.86 30.28
CA ILE A 260 -9.02 -10.46 28.93
C ILE A 260 -9.39 -9.37 27.91
N ALA A 261 -10.31 -8.48 28.26
CA ALA A 261 -10.66 -7.35 27.39
C ALA A 261 -9.45 -6.44 27.11
N LEU A 262 -8.65 -6.19 28.11
CA LEU A 262 -7.42 -5.40 27.97
C LEU A 262 -6.40 -6.13 27.08
N ASP A 263 -6.17 -7.42 27.31
CA ASP A 263 -5.22 -8.24 26.55
C ASP A 263 -5.65 -8.40 25.06
N LEU A 264 -6.94 -8.29 24.78
CA LEU A 264 -7.48 -8.28 23.42
C LEU A 264 -7.43 -6.89 22.78
N ILE A 265 -7.81 -5.83 23.52
CA ILE A 265 -7.91 -4.46 22.99
C ILE A 265 -6.52 -3.81 22.85
N VAL A 266 -5.65 -4.03 23.84
CA VAL A 266 -4.32 -3.42 23.88
C VAL A 266 -3.50 -3.67 22.61
N PRO A 267 -3.37 -4.89 22.08
CA PRO A 267 -2.64 -5.11 20.83
C PRO A 267 -3.24 -4.35 19.64
N PHE A 268 -4.56 -4.25 19.55
CA PHE A 268 -5.24 -3.61 18.42
C PHE A 268 -5.22 -2.08 18.47
N VAL A 269 -5.23 -1.50 19.69
CA VAL A 269 -5.16 -0.06 19.86
C VAL A 269 -3.70 0.41 19.86
N PHE A 270 -2.81 -0.35 20.51
CA PHE A 270 -1.40 0.06 20.65
C PHE A 270 -0.53 -0.40 19.50
N TYR A 271 -0.89 -1.46 18.76
CA TYR A 271 -0.09 -1.91 17.62
C TYR A 271 0.05 -0.83 16.53
N PRO A 272 -1.01 -0.13 16.08
CA PRO A 272 -0.85 0.99 15.17
C PRO A 272 -0.05 2.15 15.75
N ILE A 273 -0.30 2.48 17.02
CA ILE A 273 0.42 3.55 17.72
C ILE A 273 1.89 3.14 17.91
N PHE A 274 2.15 1.91 18.33
CA PHE A 274 3.50 1.37 18.49
C PHE A 274 4.21 1.21 17.14
N ALA A 275 3.52 0.74 16.11
CA ALA A 275 4.08 0.65 14.76
C ALA A 275 4.48 2.03 14.23
N THR A 276 3.68 3.07 14.48
CA THR A 276 3.98 4.44 14.11
C THR A 276 5.14 5.02 14.94
N LEU A 277 5.18 4.75 16.24
CA LEU A 277 6.28 5.17 17.12
C LEU A 277 7.58 4.41 16.85
N ILE A 278 7.50 3.13 16.48
CA ILE A 278 8.64 2.25 16.19
C ILE A 278 9.20 2.50 14.80
N SER A 279 8.37 2.85 13.81
CA SER A 279 8.85 3.23 12.48
C SER A 279 9.73 4.49 12.52
N ASN A 280 9.55 5.32 13.54
CA ASN A 280 10.38 6.50 13.80
C ASN A 280 11.70 6.19 14.54
N ALA A 281 11.91 4.95 14.99
CA ALA A 281 13.14 4.52 15.65
C ALA A 281 13.98 3.67 14.69
N THR A 282 14.98 4.27 14.05
CA THR A 282 15.83 3.65 13.02
C THR A 282 16.49 2.33 13.43
N TRP A 283 16.76 2.12 14.73
CA TRP A 283 17.34 0.87 15.25
C TRP A 283 16.33 -0.30 15.30
N LEU A 284 15.03 -0.03 15.42
CA LEU A 284 13.98 -1.05 15.45
C LEU A 284 13.66 -1.57 14.05
N ASN A 285 13.79 -0.75 13.02
CA ASN A 285 13.73 -1.21 11.63
C ASN A 285 14.78 -2.29 11.34
N THR A 286 15.96 -2.18 11.96
CA THR A 286 17.01 -3.19 11.85
C THR A 286 16.64 -4.51 12.53
N VAL A 287 15.97 -4.48 13.67
CA VAL A 287 15.53 -5.67 14.41
C VAL A 287 14.38 -6.38 13.69
N PHE A 288 13.38 -5.64 13.19
CA PHE A 288 12.26 -6.23 12.44
C PHE A 288 12.69 -6.79 11.07
N CYS A 289 13.63 -6.16 10.39
CA CYS A 289 14.26 -6.74 9.19
C CYS A 289 15.05 -8.01 9.49
N CYS A 290 15.68 -8.12 10.67
CA CYS A 290 16.40 -9.34 11.08
C CYS A 290 15.45 -10.48 11.44
N THR A 291 14.31 -10.24 12.08
CA THR A 291 13.33 -11.30 12.42
C THR A 291 12.66 -11.89 11.19
N SER A 292 12.41 -11.08 10.14
CA SER A 292 11.90 -11.60 8.88
C SER A 292 12.90 -12.49 8.12
N LYS A 293 14.21 -12.33 8.37
CA LYS A 293 15.26 -13.19 7.81
C LYS A 293 15.44 -14.50 8.58
N ILE A 294 15.17 -14.52 9.89
CA ILE A 294 15.33 -15.72 10.74
C ILE A 294 14.24 -16.75 10.45
N GLY A 295 13.01 -16.32 10.09
CA GLY A 295 11.91 -17.22 9.74
C GLY A 295 12.10 -18.00 8.42
N ARG A 296 13.10 -17.65 7.58
CA ARG A 296 13.39 -18.31 6.31
C ARG A 296 14.55 -19.32 6.36
N ALA A 297 15.20 -19.48 7.49
CA ALA A 297 16.32 -20.41 7.63
C ALA A 297 15.90 -21.85 8.03
N HIS A 298 14.60 -22.14 8.15
CA HIS A 298 14.07 -23.42 8.59
C HIS A 298 12.85 -23.90 7.76
N VAL A 299 12.90 -23.77 6.44
CA VAL A 299 12.07 -24.58 5.53
C VAL A 299 12.91 -25.02 4.36
#